data_29f60a27ccf1b878cc04a6eabd3565f5
#
_entry.id   29f60a27ccf1b878cc04a6eabd3565f5
#
_cell.length_a   1.000
_cell.length_b   1.000
_cell.length_c   1.000
_cell.angle_alpha   90.00
_cell.angle_beta   90.00
_cell.angle_gamma   90.00
#
_symmetry.space_group_name_H-M   'P 1'
#
loop_
_entity.id
_entity.type
_entity.pdbx_description
1 polymer ?
#
loop_
_entity_poly.entity_id
_entity_poly.type
_entity_poly.pdbx_seq_one_letter_code
_entity_poly.pdbx_strand_id
1 'polypeptide(L)'
;MPDIALWSACDHRCVMCSNSFEYASTIRDYSFDSIKKRIDAYKDGNGFSMHRFPDVEWDWTITGGEPTLNPDYFKILSYLREQFPKSKLVQLTHGDNFADDDFSQKIATIENYHICVPLHGFNAETHEAIVRKKWAFQLLMRGILNILKHRKSGQSLEIRLIIQKMNIDYLDKMYYLIHKFFPTVDSISTIMMEFEWQAIDNLKNTHLSYTEVMKKNESVFLKWGEIFGERFRLYHFPLCVVKNKKLWPYMWRTLPAHEITFTKPCMDCKSWKYCMGIHEAYTEFNGNKEFSELEDISHSITPDSKNFRFHPIQSVM
;
A
#
# COMPACT_ATOMS: atom_id res chain seq x y z
N MET A 1 3.44 -8.85 9.18
CA MET A 1 2.39 -9.71 8.54
C MET A 1 3.09 -10.68 7.62
N PRO A 2 2.67 -11.93 7.54
CA PRO A 2 3.16 -12.83 6.51
C PRO A 2 2.64 -12.39 5.13
N ASP A 3 3.53 -12.42 4.14
CA ASP A 3 3.20 -12.09 2.76
C ASP A 3 3.20 -13.36 1.92
N ILE A 4 2.19 -13.51 1.09
CA ILE A 4 2.09 -14.64 0.18
C ILE A 4 1.81 -14.18 -1.25
N ALA A 5 2.75 -14.46 -2.14
CA ALA A 5 2.53 -14.28 -3.57
C ALA A 5 1.69 -15.43 -4.10
N LEU A 6 0.55 -15.12 -4.72
CA LEU A 6 -0.31 -16.12 -5.34
C LEU A 6 -0.04 -16.32 -6.83
N TRP A 7 0.58 -15.35 -7.50
CA TRP A 7 0.86 -15.41 -8.93
C TRP A 7 2.03 -14.50 -9.28
N SER A 8 2.96 -14.95 -10.10
CA SER A 8 4.10 -14.12 -10.52
C SER A 8 3.77 -13.19 -11.69
N ALA A 9 2.94 -13.62 -12.62
CA ALA A 9 2.60 -12.82 -13.78
C ALA A 9 1.66 -11.65 -13.44
N CYS A 10 1.75 -10.58 -14.22
CA CYS A 10 0.85 -9.45 -14.20
C CYS A 10 0.61 -8.98 -15.64
N ASP A 11 -0.60 -8.60 -15.96
CA ASP A 11 -0.96 -8.06 -17.28
C ASP A 11 -0.87 -6.54 -17.36
N HIS A 12 -0.50 -5.87 -16.24
CA HIS A 12 -0.02 -4.49 -16.21
C HIS A 12 1.51 -4.42 -16.35
N ARG A 13 2.02 -3.24 -16.75
CA ARG A 13 3.45 -2.93 -16.90
C ARG A 13 3.76 -1.58 -16.25
N CYS A 14 3.35 -1.44 -14.99
CA CYS A 14 3.43 -0.16 -14.26
C CYS A 14 4.86 0.38 -14.21
N VAL A 15 5.00 1.69 -14.47
CA VAL A 15 6.32 2.37 -14.52
C VAL A 15 7.07 2.35 -13.19
N MET A 16 6.34 2.18 -12.07
CA MET A 16 6.88 2.20 -10.71
C MET A 16 6.70 0.86 -9.97
N CYS A 17 6.46 -0.25 -10.70
CA CYS A 17 6.23 -1.54 -10.08
C CYS A 17 7.44 -1.96 -9.23
N SER A 18 7.19 -2.38 -7.99
CA SER A 18 8.21 -2.95 -7.10
C SER A 18 8.60 -4.39 -7.46
N ASN A 19 8.11 -4.92 -8.57
CA ASN A 19 8.54 -6.19 -9.15
C ASN A 19 9.32 -5.96 -10.45
N SER A 20 10.34 -6.78 -10.70
CA SER A 20 11.02 -6.78 -12.00
C SER A 20 10.08 -7.23 -13.12
N PHE A 21 10.31 -6.78 -14.36
CA PHE A 21 9.54 -7.27 -15.51
C PHE A 21 9.79 -8.76 -15.77
N GLU A 22 10.97 -9.26 -15.46
CA GLU A 22 11.27 -10.68 -15.53
C GLU A 22 10.37 -11.47 -14.59
N TYR A 23 10.26 -11.04 -13.32
CA TYR A 23 9.35 -11.64 -12.36
C TYR A 23 7.90 -11.62 -12.87
N ALA A 24 7.43 -10.47 -13.33
CA ALA A 24 6.05 -10.27 -13.78
C ALA A 24 5.71 -10.94 -15.13
N SER A 25 6.71 -11.41 -15.89
CA SER A 25 6.51 -12.11 -17.16
C SER A 25 6.63 -13.63 -17.04
N THR A 26 7.15 -14.14 -15.93
CA THR A 26 7.46 -15.55 -15.74
C THR A 26 6.46 -16.18 -14.79
N ILE A 27 5.68 -17.16 -15.28
CA ILE A 27 4.83 -18.00 -14.43
C ILE A 27 5.72 -19.08 -13.83
N ARG A 28 5.74 -19.15 -12.50
CA ARG A 28 6.43 -20.18 -11.72
C ARG A 28 5.41 -21.17 -11.18
N ASP A 29 5.85 -22.09 -10.31
CA ASP A 29 4.91 -23.02 -9.66
C ASP A 29 4.11 -22.31 -8.56
N TYR A 30 2.95 -21.78 -8.96
CA TYR A 30 1.93 -21.18 -8.10
C TYR A 30 0.62 -21.98 -8.15
N SER A 31 0.71 -23.30 -8.40
CA SER A 31 -0.40 -24.22 -8.24
C SER A 31 -0.93 -24.22 -6.81
N PHE A 32 -2.18 -24.60 -6.65
CA PHE A 32 -2.78 -24.73 -5.32
C PHE A 32 -1.92 -25.59 -4.38
N ASP A 33 -1.39 -26.72 -4.87
CA ASP A 33 -0.59 -27.62 -4.05
C ASP A 33 0.73 -27.01 -3.61
N SER A 34 1.39 -26.24 -4.46
CA SER A 34 2.60 -25.50 -4.12
C SER A 34 2.33 -24.42 -3.07
N ILE A 35 1.27 -23.64 -3.26
CA ILE A 35 0.88 -22.59 -2.32
C ILE A 35 0.43 -23.19 -0.99
N LYS A 36 -0.36 -24.27 -1.02
CA LYS A 36 -0.77 -25.00 0.16
C LYS A 36 0.42 -25.44 1.02
N LYS A 37 1.46 -26.02 0.40
CA LYS A 37 2.68 -26.42 1.12
C LYS A 37 3.35 -25.25 1.84
N ARG A 38 3.37 -24.06 1.22
CA ARG A 38 3.93 -22.84 1.85
C ARG A 38 3.09 -22.37 3.03
N ILE A 39 1.77 -22.42 2.91
CA ILE A 39 0.83 -22.07 3.99
C ILE A 39 0.98 -23.04 5.16
N ASP A 40 1.04 -24.35 4.88
CA ASP A 40 1.21 -25.39 5.89
C ASP A 40 2.56 -25.24 6.61
N ALA A 41 3.66 -25.03 5.84
CA ALA A 41 4.98 -24.78 6.42
C ALA A 41 5.00 -23.57 7.36
N TYR A 42 4.31 -22.49 6.99
CA TYR A 42 4.15 -21.34 7.88
C TYR A 42 3.41 -21.69 9.16
N LYS A 43 2.30 -22.44 9.06
CA LYS A 43 1.50 -22.91 10.20
C LYS A 43 2.33 -23.77 11.16
N ASP A 44 3.16 -24.68 10.60
CA ASP A 44 4.01 -25.60 11.36
C ASP A 44 5.28 -24.93 11.92
N GLY A 45 5.48 -23.69 11.64
CA GLY A 45 6.62 -22.98 12.15
C GLY A 45 7.86 -22.98 11.29
N ASN A 46 7.78 -23.49 10.09
CA ASN A 46 8.90 -23.66 9.16
C ASN A 46 8.84 -22.67 7.97
N GLY A 47 7.96 -21.69 8.01
CA GLY A 47 7.77 -20.74 6.91
C GLY A 47 8.76 -19.57 6.92
N PHE A 48 8.91 -18.95 5.77
CA PHE A 48 9.83 -17.81 5.49
C PHE A 48 9.39 -16.47 6.09
N SER A 49 8.56 -16.41 7.11
CA SER A 49 8.22 -15.13 7.70
C SER A 49 9.30 -14.67 8.67
N MET A 50 9.98 -13.57 8.36
CA MET A 50 10.93 -12.92 9.25
C MET A 50 10.27 -12.32 10.52
N HIS A 51 8.94 -12.27 10.57
CA HIS A 51 8.18 -11.64 11.65
C HIS A 51 7.27 -12.64 12.36
N ARG A 52 7.84 -13.73 12.82
CA ARG A 52 7.06 -14.72 13.51
C ARG A 52 7.04 -14.49 15.02
N PHE A 53 5.84 -14.25 15.54
CA PHE A 53 5.55 -14.37 16.96
C PHE A 53 4.61 -15.58 17.11
N PRO A 54 5.05 -16.65 17.79
CA PRO A 54 4.34 -17.96 17.77
C PRO A 54 2.92 -17.91 18.34
N ASP A 55 2.61 -16.91 19.16
CA ASP A 55 1.32 -16.83 19.87
C ASP A 55 0.33 -15.84 19.24
N VAL A 56 0.65 -15.25 18.07
CA VAL A 56 -0.20 -14.25 17.41
C VAL A 56 -0.62 -14.74 16.05
N GLU A 57 -1.92 -14.82 15.82
CA GLU A 57 -2.49 -15.05 14.50
C GLU A 57 -2.42 -13.72 13.73
N TRP A 58 -1.46 -13.62 12.81
CA TRP A 58 -1.21 -12.42 12.02
C TRP A 58 -2.15 -12.30 10.83
N ASP A 59 -2.43 -11.06 10.45
CA ASP A 59 -3.07 -10.76 9.18
C ASP A 59 -2.16 -11.17 8.01
N TRP A 60 -2.74 -11.64 6.91
CA TRP A 60 -2.03 -12.08 5.72
C TRP A 60 -2.07 -11.02 4.63
N THR A 61 -0.92 -10.67 4.07
CA THR A 61 -0.85 -9.89 2.82
C THR A 61 -0.82 -10.84 1.63
N ILE A 62 -1.78 -10.70 0.73
CA ILE A 62 -1.89 -11.43 -0.52
C ILE A 62 -1.38 -10.55 -1.63
N THR A 63 -0.31 -10.97 -2.29
CA THR A 63 0.43 -10.20 -3.28
C THR A 63 0.91 -11.08 -4.44
N GLY A 64 1.84 -10.56 -5.24
CA GLY A 64 2.48 -11.23 -6.37
C GLY A 64 2.70 -10.27 -7.53
N GLY A 65 2.58 -10.75 -8.75
CA GLY A 65 2.27 -9.92 -9.91
C GLY A 65 0.83 -9.42 -9.79
N GLU A 66 -0.13 -10.20 -10.31
CA GLU A 66 -1.56 -9.97 -10.01
C GLU A 66 -2.19 -11.26 -9.46
N PRO A 67 -2.51 -11.29 -8.17
CA PRO A 67 -3.03 -12.50 -7.51
C PRO A 67 -4.30 -13.06 -8.13
N THR A 68 -5.19 -12.19 -8.62
CA THR A 68 -6.50 -12.57 -9.17
C THR A 68 -6.41 -13.30 -10.52
N LEU A 69 -5.23 -13.31 -11.14
CA LEU A 69 -4.96 -14.08 -12.36
C LEU A 69 -4.62 -15.56 -12.10
N ASN A 70 -4.41 -15.95 -10.84
CA ASN A 70 -4.17 -17.36 -10.50
C ASN A 70 -5.44 -18.18 -10.76
N PRO A 71 -5.38 -19.27 -11.56
CA PRO A 71 -6.55 -20.13 -11.81
C PRO A 71 -7.16 -20.72 -10.55
N ASP A 72 -6.35 -20.98 -9.53
CA ASP A 72 -6.76 -21.55 -8.24
C ASP A 72 -7.08 -20.49 -7.18
N TYR A 73 -7.19 -19.22 -7.56
CA TYR A 73 -7.30 -18.07 -6.66
C TYR A 73 -8.35 -18.29 -5.54
N PHE A 74 -9.59 -18.60 -5.88
CA PHE A 74 -10.64 -18.80 -4.88
C PHE A 74 -10.40 -20.02 -3.99
N LYS A 75 -9.84 -21.08 -4.54
CA LYS A 75 -9.46 -22.29 -3.78
C LYS A 75 -8.39 -21.98 -2.73
N ILE A 76 -7.40 -21.14 -3.11
CA ILE A 76 -6.34 -20.69 -2.21
C ILE A 76 -6.92 -19.81 -1.11
N LEU A 77 -7.77 -18.83 -1.45
CA LEU A 77 -8.40 -17.96 -0.45
C LEU A 77 -9.25 -18.74 0.55
N SER A 78 -10.02 -19.72 0.06
CA SER A 78 -10.81 -20.60 0.93
C SER A 78 -9.92 -21.39 1.88
N TYR A 79 -8.79 -21.90 1.38
CA TYR A 79 -7.82 -22.62 2.20
C TYR A 79 -7.16 -21.70 3.24
N LEU A 80 -6.74 -20.50 2.87
CA LEU A 80 -6.20 -19.50 3.81
C LEU A 80 -7.22 -19.20 4.92
N ARG A 81 -8.49 -18.99 4.56
CA ARG A 81 -9.55 -18.69 5.53
C ARG A 81 -9.80 -19.87 6.47
N GLU A 82 -9.77 -21.10 5.96
CA GLU A 82 -9.90 -22.31 6.77
C GLU A 82 -8.76 -22.45 7.78
N GLN A 83 -7.51 -22.22 7.33
CA GLN A 83 -6.32 -22.38 8.18
C GLN A 83 -6.14 -21.22 9.18
N PHE A 84 -6.60 -20.02 8.85
CA PHE A 84 -6.46 -18.80 9.65
C PHE A 84 -7.78 -18.04 9.76
N PRO A 85 -8.76 -18.59 10.52
CA PRO A 85 -10.12 -18.06 10.55
C PRO A 85 -10.25 -16.64 11.14
N LYS A 86 -9.33 -16.23 12.01
CA LYS A 86 -9.35 -14.91 12.66
C LYS A 86 -8.54 -13.85 11.92
N SER A 87 -7.56 -14.24 11.09
CA SER A 87 -6.69 -13.34 10.36
C SER A 87 -7.48 -12.50 9.35
N LYS A 88 -7.14 -11.22 9.25
CA LYS A 88 -7.54 -10.41 8.11
C LYS A 88 -6.73 -10.80 6.90
N LEU A 89 -7.39 -10.99 5.77
CA LEU A 89 -6.74 -11.16 4.48
C LEU A 89 -6.67 -9.81 3.78
N VAL A 90 -5.47 -9.31 3.53
CA VAL A 90 -5.20 -8.02 2.89
C VAL A 90 -4.74 -8.27 1.47
N GLN A 91 -5.56 -7.98 0.50
CA GLN A 91 -5.31 -8.21 -0.92
C GLN A 91 -4.73 -6.98 -1.60
N LEU A 92 -3.54 -7.10 -2.17
CA LEU A 92 -3.00 -6.11 -3.11
C LEU A 92 -3.31 -6.57 -4.53
N THR A 93 -4.04 -5.75 -5.31
CA THR A 93 -4.49 -6.10 -6.67
C THR A 93 -4.64 -4.84 -7.52
N HIS A 94 -4.46 -4.94 -8.82
CA HIS A 94 -4.78 -3.83 -9.73
C HIS A 94 -6.29 -3.59 -9.90
N GLY A 95 -7.14 -4.54 -9.49
CA GLY A 95 -8.60 -4.35 -9.42
C GLY A 95 -9.38 -4.69 -10.68
N ASP A 96 -8.74 -5.05 -11.80
CA ASP A 96 -9.42 -5.23 -13.09
C ASP A 96 -10.45 -6.37 -13.09
N ASN A 97 -10.11 -7.51 -12.45
CA ASN A 97 -11.00 -8.67 -12.41
C ASN A 97 -12.29 -8.40 -11.61
N PHE A 98 -12.27 -7.41 -10.71
CA PHE A 98 -13.47 -6.98 -9.99
C PHE A 98 -14.47 -6.23 -10.89
N ALA A 99 -14.09 -5.84 -12.11
CA ALA A 99 -15.04 -5.31 -13.09
C ALA A 99 -16.08 -6.35 -13.53
N ASP A 100 -15.76 -7.64 -13.37
CA ASP A 100 -16.73 -8.73 -13.50
C ASP A 100 -17.59 -8.80 -12.22
N ASP A 101 -18.92 -8.74 -12.39
CA ASP A 101 -19.87 -8.69 -11.28
C ASP A 101 -19.91 -10.03 -10.53
N ASP A 102 -19.83 -11.16 -11.24
CA ASP A 102 -19.82 -12.50 -10.64
C ASP A 102 -18.54 -12.74 -9.82
N PHE A 103 -17.39 -12.26 -10.32
CA PHE A 103 -16.13 -12.29 -9.58
C PHE A 103 -16.25 -11.51 -8.27
N SER A 104 -16.79 -10.29 -8.32
CA SER A 104 -16.98 -9.44 -7.14
C SER A 104 -17.98 -10.04 -6.15
N GLN A 105 -19.06 -10.70 -6.63
CA GLN A 105 -19.99 -11.43 -5.77
C GLN A 105 -19.31 -12.61 -5.06
N LYS A 106 -18.45 -13.35 -5.75
CA LYS A 106 -17.67 -14.44 -5.13
C LYS A 106 -16.72 -13.93 -4.06
N ILE A 107 -16.02 -12.80 -4.30
CA ILE A 107 -15.18 -12.16 -3.29
C ILE A 107 -15.99 -11.75 -2.06
N ALA A 108 -17.21 -11.31 -2.23
CA ALA A 108 -18.08 -10.93 -1.11
C ALA A 108 -18.44 -12.12 -0.18
N THR A 109 -18.11 -13.35 -0.54
CA THR A 109 -18.24 -14.51 0.35
C THR A 109 -17.05 -14.73 1.28
N ILE A 110 -15.92 -14.04 1.04
CA ILE A 110 -14.71 -14.16 1.86
C ILE A 110 -14.82 -13.21 3.05
N GLU A 111 -14.89 -13.74 4.24
CA GLU A 111 -14.99 -12.94 5.47
C GLU A 111 -13.66 -12.26 5.82
N ASN A 112 -13.73 -11.17 6.60
CA ASN A 112 -12.57 -10.43 7.11
C ASN A 112 -11.52 -10.12 6.03
N TYR A 113 -11.98 -9.50 4.94
CA TYR A 113 -11.20 -9.29 3.73
C TYR A 113 -11.03 -7.80 3.42
N HIS A 114 -9.79 -7.37 3.29
CA HIS A 114 -9.42 -5.99 2.98
C HIS A 114 -8.80 -5.93 1.58
N ILE A 115 -9.44 -5.19 0.69
CA ILE A 115 -9.01 -5.06 -0.71
C ILE A 115 -8.32 -3.72 -0.89
N CYS A 116 -7.09 -3.74 -1.41
CA CYS A 116 -6.33 -2.55 -1.74
C CYS A 116 -6.18 -2.45 -3.26
N VAL A 117 -6.70 -1.39 -3.84
CA VAL A 117 -6.61 -1.12 -5.29
C VAL A 117 -5.90 0.20 -5.57
N PRO A 118 -5.04 0.29 -6.60
CA PRO A 118 -4.30 1.50 -6.91
C PRO A 118 -5.09 2.40 -7.87
N LEU A 119 -5.15 3.69 -7.55
CA LEU A 119 -5.56 4.72 -8.50
C LEU A 119 -4.36 5.61 -8.81
N HIS A 120 -3.90 5.63 -10.06
CA HIS A 120 -2.68 6.35 -10.44
C HIS A 120 -2.94 7.63 -11.25
N GLY A 121 -4.16 7.83 -11.71
CA GLY A 121 -4.57 9.00 -12.48
C GLY A 121 -6.05 9.30 -12.30
N PHE A 122 -6.48 10.49 -12.70
CA PHE A 122 -7.88 10.93 -12.55
C PHE A 122 -8.76 10.63 -13.78
N ASN A 123 -8.16 10.10 -14.85
CA ASN A 123 -8.83 9.69 -16.09
C ASN A 123 -8.03 8.55 -16.77
N ALA A 124 -8.56 8.01 -17.87
CA ALA A 124 -7.92 6.93 -18.61
C ALA A 124 -6.51 7.31 -19.08
N GLU A 125 -6.36 8.50 -19.66
CA GLU A 125 -5.08 8.96 -20.19
C GLU A 125 -3.97 8.94 -19.12
N THR A 126 -4.22 9.54 -17.97
CA THR A 126 -3.22 9.66 -16.90
C THR A 126 -2.99 8.36 -16.16
N HIS A 127 -4.03 7.53 -15.95
CA HIS A 127 -3.90 6.24 -15.28
C HIS A 127 -3.18 5.21 -16.16
N GLU A 128 -3.64 5.07 -17.41
CA GLU A 128 -3.13 4.06 -18.35
C GLU A 128 -1.70 4.35 -18.83
N ALA A 129 -1.28 5.63 -18.86
CA ALA A 129 0.10 6.00 -19.09
C ALA A 129 1.05 5.44 -18.01
N ILE A 130 0.58 5.31 -16.77
CA ILE A 130 1.35 4.78 -15.64
C ILE A 130 1.32 3.26 -15.61
N VAL A 131 0.15 2.64 -15.72
CA VAL A 131 0.01 1.18 -15.65
C VAL A 131 0.31 0.46 -16.97
N ARG A 132 0.41 1.22 -18.07
CA ARG A 132 0.74 0.72 -19.43
C ARG A 132 -0.20 -0.39 -19.91
N LYS A 133 -1.48 -0.27 -19.57
CA LYS A 133 -2.54 -1.17 -20.03
C LYS A 133 -3.77 -0.36 -20.45
N LYS A 134 -4.28 -0.62 -21.65
CA LYS A 134 -5.52 -0.02 -22.16
C LYS A 134 -6.72 -0.53 -21.39
N TRP A 135 -7.71 0.33 -21.18
CA TRP A 135 -8.96 0.06 -20.47
C TRP A 135 -8.81 -0.19 -18.96
N ALA A 136 -7.57 -0.12 -18.41
CA ALA A 136 -7.33 -0.35 -16.98
C ALA A 136 -8.10 0.65 -16.11
N PHE A 137 -8.21 1.91 -16.53
CA PHE A 137 -8.97 2.90 -15.76
C PHE A 137 -10.46 2.54 -15.65
N GLN A 138 -11.10 2.17 -16.79
CA GLN A 138 -12.51 1.81 -16.81
C GLN A 138 -12.77 0.51 -16.03
N LEU A 139 -11.88 -0.48 -16.15
CA LEU A 139 -11.96 -1.73 -15.39
C LEU A 139 -11.85 -1.46 -13.89
N LEU A 140 -10.85 -0.68 -13.46
CA LEU A 140 -10.68 -0.29 -12.06
C LEU A 140 -11.90 0.46 -11.51
N MET A 141 -12.42 1.48 -12.23
CA MET A 141 -13.59 2.25 -11.80
C MET A 141 -14.81 1.35 -11.59
N ARG A 142 -15.06 0.43 -12.54
CA ARG A 142 -16.13 -0.55 -12.44
C ARG A 142 -15.87 -1.56 -11.31
N GLY A 143 -14.63 -2.02 -11.16
CA GLY A 143 -14.22 -2.93 -10.08
C GLY A 143 -14.49 -2.34 -8.70
N ILE A 144 -14.10 -1.08 -8.48
CA ILE A 144 -14.37 -0.36 -7.22
C ILE A 144 -15.89 -0.30 -6.95
N LEU A 145 -16.70 0.06 -7.95
CA LEU A 145 -18.16 0.11 -7.80
C LEU A 145 -18.74 -1.27 -7.46
N ASN A 146 -18.29 -2.33 -8.10
CA ASN A 146 -18.76 -3.69 -7.82
C ASN A 146 -18.35 -4.14 -6.41
N ILE A 147 -17.11 -3.87 -5.97
CA ILE A 147 -16.68 -4.16 -4.59
C ILE A 147 -17.60 -3.42 -3.61
N LEU A 148 -17.81 -2.13 -3.78
CA LEU A 148 -18.67 -1.34 -2.90
C LEU A 148 -20.12 -1.81 -2.89
N LYS A 149 -20.62 -2.30 -4.04
CA LYS A 149 -21.99 -2.83 -4.20
C LYS A 149 -22.17 -4.15 -3.47
N HIS A 150 -21.20 -5.06 -3.54
CA HIS A 150 -21.34 -6.45 -3.09
C HIS A 150 -20.72 -6.75 -1.71
N ARG A 151 -19.77 -5.91 -1.25
CA ARG A 151 -19.08 -6.14 0.02
C ARG A 151 -20.05 -6.32 1.19
N LYS A 152 -19.66 -7.18 2.12
CA LYS A 152 -20.40 -7.48 3.34
C LYS A 152 -19.71 -6.89 4.57
N SER A 153 -20.37 -6.94 5.71
CA SER A 153 -19.76 -6.59 7.00
C SER A 153 -18.47 -7.37 7.23
N GLY A 154 -17.45 -6.71 7.73
CA GLY A 154 -16.10 -7.28 7.90
C GLY A 154 -15.21 -7.19 6.66
N GLN A 155 -15.74 -6.71 5.53
CA GLN A 155 -14.94 -6.40 4.34
C GLN A 155 -14.69 -4.90 4.22
N SER A 156 -13.54 -4.51 3.69
CA SER A 156 -13.18 -3.11 3.51
C SER A 156 -12.38 -2.90 2.22
N LEU A 157 -12.47 -1.69 1.69
CA LEU A 157 -11.79 -1.25 0.48
C LEU A 157 -10.88 -0.06 0.76
N GLU A 158 -9.62 -0.17 0.36
CA GLU A 158 -8.64 0.90 0.36
C GLU A 158 -8.29 1.30 -1.08
N ILE A 159 -8.35 2.60 -1.37
CA ILE A 159 -7.80 3.16 -2.62
C ILE A 159 -6.42 3.72 -2.32
N ARG A 160 -5.40 3.23 -3.05
CA ARG A 160 -4.00 3.62 -2.91
C ARG A 160 -3.57 4.56 -4.03
N LEU A 161 -3.05 5.73 -3.65
CA LEU A 161 -2.46 6.71 -4.56
C LEU A 161 -0.94 6.70 -4.35
N ILE A 162 -0.20 6.04 -5.23
CA ILE A 162 1.26 6.05 -5.20
C ILE A 162 1.74 7.31 -5.92
N ILE A 163 2.35 8.22 -5.16
CA ILE A 163 2.83 9.50 -5.69
C ILE A 163 4.12 9.27 -6.46
N GLN A 164 4.15 9.78 -7.67
CA GLN A 164 5.30 9.81 -8.55
C GLN A 164 5.25 11.02 -9.48
N LYS A 165 6.32 11.29 -10.20
CA LYS A 165 6.43 12.48 -11.07
C LYS A 165 5.30 12.61 -12.09
N MET A 166 4.77 11.47 -12.60
CA MET A 166 3.69 11.50 -13.61
C MET A 166 2.33 11.90 -13.05
N ASN A 167 2.10 11.83 -11.72
CA ASN A 167 0.78 12.12 -11.16
C ASN A 167 0.76 13.18 -10.05
N ILE A 168 1.92 13.68 -9.62
CA ILE A 168 2.02 14.66 -8.53
C ILE A 168 1.15 15.91 -8.73
N ASP A 169 0.93 16.34 -9.97
CA ASP A 169 0.14 17.53 -10.31
C ASP A 169 -1.39 17.23 -10.37
N TYR A 170 -1.79 15.98 -10.19
CA TYR A 170 -3.18 15.55 -10.36
C TYR A 170 -3.84 15.05 -9.08
N LEU A 171 -3.15 15.09 -7.92
CA LEU A 171 -3.67 14.53 -6.68
C LEU A 171 -5.01 15.16 -6.26
N ASP A 172 -5.18 16.48 -6.38
CA ASP A 172 -6.46 17.13 -6.07
C ASP A 172 -7.62 16.58 -6.94
N LYS A 173 -7.37 16.35 -8.23
CA LYS A 173 -8.37 15.76 -9.14
C LYS A 173 -8.67 14.30 -8.80
N MET A 174 -7.65 13.52 -8.39
CA MET A 174 -7.82 12.13 -7.99
C MET A 174 -8.66 12.02 -6.70
N TYR A 175 -8.38 12.85 -5.70
CA TYR A 175 -9.20 12.91 -4.48
C TYR A 175 -10.64 13.37 -4.76
N TYR A 176 -10.81 14.37 -5.63
CA TYR A 176 -12.14 14.79 -6.05
C TYR A 176 -12.93 13.65 -6.72
N LEU A 177 -12.27 12.87 -7.58
CA LEU A 177 -12.88 11.69 -8.22
C LEU A 177 -13.32 10.67 -7.16
N ILE A 178 -12.45 10.35 -6.20
CA ILE A 178 -12.78 9.42 -5.10
C ILE A 178 -13.97 9.94 -4.28
N HIS A 179 -13.91 11.21 -3.88
CA HIS A 179 -14.98 11.83 -3.09
C HIS A 179 -16.34 11.77 -3.80
N LYS A 180 -16.34 12.04 -5.11
CA LYS A 180 -17.54 12.11 -5.92
C LYS A 180 -18.14 10.73 -6.24
N PHE A 181 -17.32 9.76 -6.60
CA PHE A 181 -17.78 8.47 -7.14
C PHE A 181 -17.70 7.32 -6.14
N PHE A 182 -16.87 7.42 -5.11
CA PHE A 182 -16.64 6.38 -4.12
C PHE A 182 -16.74 6.91 -2.68
N PRO A 183 -17.86 7.60 -2.32
CA PRO A 183 -17.97 8.27 -1.02
C PRO A 183 -17.95 7.32 0.19
N THR A 184 -18.18 6.03 -0.05
CA THR A 184 -18.23 4.99 0.99
C THR A 184 -16.98 4.12 1.06
N VAL A 185 -15.88 4.48 0.36
CA VAL A 185 -14.59 3.80 0.50
C VAL A 185 -14.09 3.91 1.95
N ASP A 186 -13.48 2.86 2.46
CA ASP A 186 -13.11 2.80 3.89
C ASP A 186 -11.80 3.53 4.19
N SER A 187 -10.86 3.55 3.24
CA SER A 187 -9.61 4.31 3.40
C SER A 187 -9.01 4.74 2.07
N ILE A 188 -8.27 5.85 2.13
CA ILE A 188 -7.57 6.45 0.99
C ILE A 188 -6.15 6.69 1.45
N SER A 189 -5.23 5.89 0.94
CA SER A 189 -3.82 5.94 1.33
C SER A 189 -2.99 6.59 0.23
N THR A 190 -2.35 7.68 0.58
CA THR A 190 -1.42 8.39 -0.30
C THR A 190 -0.01 7.99 0.11
N ILE A 191 0.70 7.35 -0.80
CA ILE A 191 1.93 6.64 -0.53
C ILE A 191 3.06 7.30 -1.30
N MET A 192 4.12 7.74 -0.62
CA MET A 192 5.35 8.13 -1.30
C MET A 192 5.95 6.89 -1.96
N MET A 193 6.26 6.99 -3.23
CA MET A 193 6.80 5.88 -4.01
C MET A 193 8.11 5.35 -3.42
N GLU A 194 8.28 4.05 -3.44
CA GLU A 194 9.52 3.35 -3.14
C GLU A 194 10.41 3.30 -4.40
N PHE A 195 11.73 3.50 -4.21
CA PHE A 195 12.70 3.43 -5.30
C PHE A 195 13.18 1.99 -5.45
N GLU A 196 12.36 1.18 -6.12
CA GLU A 196 12.64 -0.22 -6.37
C GLU A 196 12.39 -0.59 -7.83
N TRP A 197 13.12 -1.56 -8.34
CA TRP A 197 12.97 -2.19 -9.65
C TRP A 197 12.53 -1.22 -10.77
N GLN A 198 11.27 -1.31 -11.22
CA GLN A 198 10.77 -0.48 -12.33
C GLN A 198 10.76 1.00 -12.01
N ALA A 199 10.62 1.39 -10.75
CA ALA A 199 10.73 2.79 -10.35
C ALA A 199 12.13 3.33 -10.64
N ILE A 200 13.19 2.55 -10.39
CA ILE A 200 14.58 2.90 -10.69
C ILE A 200 14.82 2.92 -12.20
N ASP A 201 14.35 1.91 -12.92
CA ASP A 201 14.51 1.84 -14.38
C ASP A 201 13.80 3.00 -15.12
N ASN A 202 12.82 3.62 -14.49
CA ASN A 202 12.02 4.71 -15.05
C ASN A 202 12.18 6.05 -14.30
N LEU A 203 13.30 6.35 -13.65
CA LEU A 203 13.52 7.56 -12.84
C LEU A 203 13.08 8.87 -13.53
N LYS A 204 13.21 8.98 -14.84
CA LYS A 204 12.71 10.13 -15.60
C LYS A 204 11.23 10.44 -15.34
N ASN A 205 10.43 9.39 -15.14
CA ASN A 205 8.97 9.44 -14.99
C ASN A 205 8.51 9.28 -13.54
N THR A 206 9.35 8.74 -12.69
CA THR A 206 8.98 8.33 -11.33
C THR A 206 9.61 9.20 -10.26
N HIS A 207 10.85 9.67 -10.47
CA HIS A 207 11.64 10.35 -9.46
C HIS A 207 10.97 11.62 -8.91
N LEU A 208 10.87 11.67 -7.58
CA LEU A 208 10.40 12.79 -6.78
C LEU A 208 11.14 12.87 -5.45
N SER A 209 11.27 14.07 -4.92
CA SER A 209 11.70 14.31 -3.55
C SER A 209 10.50 14.61 -2.64
N TYR A 210 10.67 14.42 -1.33
CA TYR A 210 9.65 14.84 -0.35
C TYR A 210 9.39 16.35 -0.42
N THR A 211 10.44 17.13 -0.61
CA THR A 211 10.35 18.59 -0.74
C THR A 211 9.46 18.99 -1.92
N GLU A 212 9.59 18.33 -3.07
CA GLU A 212 8.74 18.59 -4.23
C GLU A 212 7.28 18.21 -3.96
N VAL A 213 7.05 17.04 -3.34
CA VAL A 213 5.71 16.58 -2.99
C VAL A 213 5.04 17.55 -2.04
N MET A 214 5.70 17.92 -0.94
CA MET A 214 5.13 18.82 0.06
C MET A 214 4.94 20.24 -0.49
N LYS A 215 5.89 20.76 -1.25
CA LYS A 215 5.76 22.09 -1.90
C LYS A 215 4.54 22.18 -2.80
N LYS A 216 4.22 21.12 -3.54
CA LYS A 216 3.07 21.10 -4.47
C LYS A 216 1.74 20.73 -3.79
N ASN A 217 1.76 19.88 -2.79
CA ASN A 217 0.54 19.20 -2.34
C ASN A 217 0.22 19.36 -0.85
N GLU A 218 0.97 20.13 -0.06
CA GLU A 218 0.64 20.33 1.36
C GLU A 218 -0.79 20.84 1.55
N SER A 219 -1.20 21.87 0.80
CA SER A 219 -2.55 22.43 0.85
C SER A 219 -3.62 21.44 0.35
N VAL A 220 -3.28 20.60 -0.63
CA VAL A 220 -4.14 19.54 -1.15
C VAL A 220 -4.36 18.47 -0.07
N PHE A 221 -3.29 18.05 0.61
CA PHE A 221 -3.38 17.07 1.71
C PHE A 221 -4.19 17.61 2.89
N LEU A 222 -4.02 18.88 3.26
CA LEU A 222 -4.82 19.51 4.32
C LEU A 222 -6.31 19.54 3.96
N LYS A 223 -6.65 20.02 2.77
CA LYS A 223 -8.03 20.06 2.27
C LYS A 223 -8.69 18.69 2.30
N TRP A 224 -8.05 17.69 1.73
CA TRP A 224 -8.64 16.36 1.61
C TRP A 224 -8.54 15.55 2.90
N GLY A 225 -7.55 15.83 3.75
CA GLY A 225 -7.48 15.31 5.11
C GLY A 225 -8.68 15.74 5.95
N GLU A 226 -9.08 17.02 5.87
CA GLU A 226 -10.28 17.53 6.55
C GLU A 226 -11.57 16.90 5.99
N ILE A 227 -11.69 16.75 4.66
CA ILE A 227 -12.88 16.19 4.01
C ILE A 227 -13.03 14.68 4.29
N PHE A 228 -11.96 13.90 4.18
CA PHE A 228 -12.02 12.46 4.38
C PHE A 228 -11.87 12.03 5.85
N GLY A 229 -11.33 12.89 6.70
CA GLY A 229 -11.12 12.60 8.12
C GLY A 229 -10.25 11.37 8.35
N GLU A 230 -10.68 10.45 9.20
CA GLU A 230 -9.94 9.22 9.55
C GLU A 230 -9.67 8.26 8.38
N ARG A 231 -10.38 8.43 7.27
CA ARG A 231 -10.16 7.63 6.06
C ARG A 231 -8.92 8.06 5.28
N PHE A 232 -8.44 9.30 5.49
CA PHE A 232 -7.26 9.84 4.81
C PHE A 232 -5.99 9.38 5.49
N ARG A 233 -5.01 8.89 4.71
CA ARG A 233 -3.74 8.39 5.22
C ARG A 233 -2.58 8.82 4.35
N LEU A 234 -1.48 9.18 5.00
CA LEU A 234 -0.19 9.47 4.38
C LEU A 234 0.81 8.39 4.81
N TYR A 235 1.29 7.62 3.84
CA TYR A 235 2.26 6.53 4.06
C TYR A 235 3.64 6.92 3.54
N HIS A 236 4.67 6.47 4.22
CA HIS A 236 6.07 6.64 3.84
C HIS A 236 6.56 8.10 3.89
N PHE A 237 6.02 8.90 4.79
CA PHE A 237 6.49 10.27 5.02
C PHE A 237 7.20 10.38 6.37
N PRO A 238 8.53 10.68 6.42
CA PRO A 238 9.21 11.02 7.65
C PRO A 238 8.64 12.30 8.29
N LEU A 239 8.58 12.37 9.62
CA LEU A 239 7.97 13.51 10.31
C LEU A 239 8.60 14.86 9.95
N CYS A 240 9.93 14.90 9.80
CA CYS A 240 10.67 16.15 9.54
C CYS A 240 10.40 16.77 8.17
N VAL A 241 9.92 15.97 7.19
CA VAL A 241 9.58 16.50 5.86
C VAL A 241 8.17 17.08 5.82
N VAL A 242 7.31 16.71 6.78
CA VAL A 242 5.93 17.22 6.92
C VAL A 242 5.90 18.30 8.00
N LYS A 243 6.30 19.52 7.62
CA LYS A 243 6.43 20.65 8.57
C LYS A 243 5.10 21.08 9.18
N ASN A 244 4.00 20.93 8.46
CA ASN A 244 2.68 21.30 8.95
C ASN A 244 2.12 20.20 9.85
N LYS A 245 2.16 20.45 11.16
CA LYS A 245 1.72 19.49 12.20
C LYS A 245 0.24 19.07 12.08
N LYS A 246 -0.61 19.84 11.37
CA LYS A 246 -2.00 19.46 11.09
C LYS A 246 -2.11 18.20 10.22
N LEU A 247 -1.06 17.85 9.49
CA LEU A 247 -1.00 16.61 8.70
C LEU A 247 -0.57 15.38 9.50
N TRP A 248 0.08 15.56 10.65
CA TRP A 248 0.58 14.43 11.45
C TRP A 248 -0.49 13.42 11.87
N PRO A 249 -1.74 13.80 12.20
CA PRO A 249 -2.80 12.83 12.49
C PRO A 249 -3.11 11.87 11.35
N TYR A 250 -2.74 12.20 10.12
CA TYR A 250 -2.94 11.37 8.92
C TYR A 250 -1.74 10.51 8.55
N MET A 251 -0.60 10.67 9.23
CA MET A 251 0.62 9.93 8.92
C MET A 251 0.59 8.55 9.56
N TRP A 252 0.99 7.55 8.76
CA TRP A 252 0.99 6.17 9.18
C TRP A 252 2.37 5.55 8.94
N ARG A 253 2.81 4.73 9.88
CA ARG A 253 4.01 3.92 9.74
C ARG A 253 3.62 2.57 9.17
N THR A 254 4.09 2.26 7.97
CA THR A 254 3.69 1.07 7.22
C THR A 254 4.87 0.26 6.68
N LEU A 255 6.09 0.81 6.71
CA LEU A 255 7.28 0.08 6.31
C LEU A 255 7.79 -0.84 7.42
N PRO A 256 8.23 -2.05 7.09
CA PRO A 256 8.92 -2.93 8.03
C PRO A 256 10.30 -2.37 8.40
N ALA A 257 10.83 -2.78 9.54
CA ALA A 257 12.05 -2.19 10.08
C ALA A 257 13.29 -2.39 9.17
N HIS A 258 13.32 -3.46 8.37
CA HIS A 258 14.44 -3.76 7.45
C HIS A 258 14.44 -2.92 6.16
N GLU A 259 13.34 -2.23 5.85
CA GLU A 259 13.24 -1.30 4.72
C GLU A 259 13.45 0.15 5.13
N ILE A 260 13.77 0.39 6.40
CA ILE A 260 13.89 1.73 6.97
C ILE A 260 15.35 2.03 7.31
N THR A 261 15.81 3.22 6.94
CA THR A 261 17.08 3.77 7.36
C THR A 261 16.92 5.07 8.14
N PHE A 262 17.95 5.44 8.89
CA PHE A 262 18.08 6.69 9.62
C PHE A 262 19.38 7.38 9.22
N THR A 263 19.29 8.63 8.83
CA THR A 263 20.45 9.45 8.45
C THR A 263 21.06 10.17 9.66
N LYS A 264 22.21 10.82 9.47
CA LYS A 264 22.89 11.54 10.56
C LYS A 264 21.96 12.50 11.34
N PRO A 265 21.11 13.33 10.74
CA PRO A 265 20.16 14.16 11.48
C PRO A 265 19.17 13.38 12.34
N CYS A 266 18.88 12.13 11.98
CA CYS A 266 17.97 11.29 12.75
C CYS A 266 18.59 10.81 14.07
N MET A 267 19.91 10.69 14.14
CA MET A 267 20.62 10.22 15.35
C MET A 267 20.49 11.21 16.52
N ASP A 268 20.40 12.50 16.21
CA ASP A 268 20.25 13.58 17.20
C ASP A 268 18.79 14.04 17.35
N CYS A 269 17.88 13.46 16.56
CA CYS A 269 16.46 13.81 16.55
C CYS A 269 15.72 13.27 17.78
N LYS A 270 15.21 14.15 18.65
CA LYS A 270 14.48 13.75 19.86
C LYS A 270 13.15 13.04 19.57
N SER A 271 12.64 13.20 18.34
CA SER A 271 11.36 12.62 17.90
C SER A 271 11.51 11.34 17.05
N TRP A 272 12.72 10.80 16.92
CA TRP A 272 12.99 9.65 16.04
C TRP A 272 12.10 8.44 16.36
N LYS A 273 11.81 8.18 17.63
CA LYS A 273 10.97 7.06 18.08
C LYS A 273 9.50 7.12 17.61
N TYR A 274 9.04 8.31 17.24
CA TYR A 274 7.69 8.54 16.68
C TYR A 274 7.68 8.55 15.14
N CYS A 275 8.86 8.66 14.54
CA CYS A 275 9.02 8.73 13.08
C CYS A 275 8.99 7.34 12.48
N MET A 276 8.46 7.22 11.28
CA MET A 276 8.55 5.97 10.51
C MET A 276 9.97 5.65 10.03
N GLY A 277 10.88 6.64 10.01
CA GLY A 277 12.16 6.53 9.31
C GLY A 277 12.06 6.91 7.84
N ILE A 278 13.07 6.56 7.07
CA ILE A 278 13.19 6.86 5.65
C ILE A 278 13.30 5.53 4.92
N HIS A 279 12.57 5.35 3.82
CA HIS A 279 12.76 4.17 2.97
C HIS A 279 14.23 4.07 2.53
N GLU A 280 14.85 2.91 2.70
CA GLU A 280 16.29 2.74 2.56
C GLU A 280 16.82 3.28 1.23
N ALA A 281 16.22 2.88 0.11
CA ALA A 281 16.65 3.30 -1.21
C ALA A 281 16.42 4.80 -1.51
N TYR A 282 15.59 5.51 -0.72
CA TYR A 282 15.31 6.92 -1.00
C TYR A 282 16.57 7.79 -0.97
N THR A 283 17.45 7.56 0.00
CA THR A 283 18.66 8.37 0.21
C THR A 283 19.69 8.20 -0.89
N GLU A 284 19.67 7.10 -1.62
CA GLU A 284 20.56 6.85 -2.77
C GLU A 284 20.26 7.81 -3.93
N PHE A 285 18.98 8.13 -4.13
CA PHE A 285 18.52 8.96 -5.26
C PHE A 285 18.35 10.44 -4.89
N ASN A 286 18.02 10.75 -3.64
CA ASN A 286 17.69 12.11 -3.18
C ASN A 286 18.71 12.68 -2.18
N GLY A 287 19.62 11.85 -1.65
CA GLY A 287 20.53 12.24 -0.58
C GLY A 287 19.81 12.56 0.74
N ASN A 288 20.49 13.30 1.63
CA ASN A 288 20.05 13.48 3.02
C ASN A 288 19.62 14.92 3.36
N LYS A 289 19.67 15.84 2.40
CA LYS A 289 19.50 17.29 2.66
C LYS A 289 18.09 17.68 3.09
N GLU A 290 17.10 16.85 2.85
CA GLU A 290 15.70 17.10 3.18
C GLU A 290 15.38 16.81 4.64
N PHE A 291 16.22 16.02 5.32
CA PHE A 291 15.97 15.57 6.68
C PHE A 291 16.62 16.48 7.70
N SER A 292 15.93 16.71 8.81
CA SER A 292 16.38 17.55 9.90
C SER A 292 15.95 16.97 11.23
N GLU A 293 16.64 17.39 12.26
CA GLU A 293 16.25 17.10 13.64
C GLU A 293 14.90 17.74 13.97
N LEU A 294 14.11 17.05 14.78
CA LEU A 294 12.93 17.59 15.42
C LEU A 294 13.13 17.59 16.93
N GLU A 295 12.61 18.62 17.58
CA GLU A 295 12.47 18.64 19.04
C GLU A 295 11.54 17.52 19.51
N ASP A 296 11.55 17.25 20.82
CA ASP A 296 10.66 16.24 21.40
C ASP A 296 9.19 16.63 21.18
N ILE A 297 8.48 15.79 20.45
CA ILE A 297 7.08 15.99 20.09
C ILE A 297 6.13 15.06 20.88
N SER A 298 6.62 14.38 21.89
CA SER A 298 5.84 13.43 22.71
C SER A 298 4.54 14.02 23.26
N HIS A 299 4.53 15.31 23.55
CA HIS A 299 3.35 16.06 24.01
C HIS A 299 2.41 16.50 22.87
N SER A 300 2.86 16.43 21.62
CA SER A 300 2.09 16.83 20.44
C SER A 300 1.46 15.63 19.72
N ILE A 301 1.83 14.42 20.11
CA ILE A 301 1.38 13.18 19.49
C ILE A 301 0.77 12.32 20.59
N THR A 302 -0.52 12.05 20.47
CA THR A 302 -1.15 11.00 21.26
C THR A 302 -1.04 9.72 20.44
N PRO A 303 -0.26 8.71 20.89
CA PRO A 303 -0.23 7.42 20.23
C PRO A 303 -1.63 6.84 20.30
N ASP A 304 -2.33 6.83 19.18
CA ASP A 304 -3.57 6.07 19.07
C ASP A 304 -3.20 4.61 18.82
N SER A 305 -3.26 3.82 19.86
CA SER A 305 -2.98 2.39 19.83
C SER A 305 -3.89 1.62 18.85
N LYS A 306 -5.05 2.16 18.52
CA LYS A 306 -5.99 1.50 17.59
C LYS A 306 -5.66 1.75 16.13
N ASN A 307 -5.00 2.86 15.79
CA ASN A 307 -4.81 3.28 14.42
C ASN A 307 -3.35 3.26 13.94
N PHE A 308 -2.41 2.83 14.76
CA PHE A 308 -0.99 2.69 14.41
C PHE A 308 -0.30 3.95 13.89
N ARG A 309 -0.86 5.13 14.14
CA ARG A 309 -0.43 6.38 13.53
C ARG A 309 0.98 6.78 13.90
N PHE A 310 1.42 6.44 15.10
CA PHE A 310 2.77 6.71 15.59
C PHE A 310 3.23 5.56 16.49
N HIS A 311 3.54 4.43 15.90
CA HIS A 311 4.23 3.40 16.66
C HIS A 311 5.64 3.86 16.97
N PRO A 312 6.08 3.74 18.22
CA PRO A 312 7.50 3.76 18.51
C PRO A 312 8.18 2.75 17.57
N ILE A 313 9.35 3.09 17.06
CA ILE A 313 10.19 2.09 16.43
C ILE A 313 10.54 1.11 17.55
N GLN A 314 9.77 0.07 17.68
CA GLN A 314 10.22 -1.07 18.46
C GLN A 314 11.35 -1.65 17.63
N SER A 315 12.55 -1.62 18.20
CA SER A 315 13.59 -2.50 17.76
C SER A 315 12.99 -3.89 17.79
N VAL A 316 12.66 -4.42 16.63
CA VAL A 316 12.42 -5.85 16.49
C VAL A 316 13.82 -6.45 16.60
N MET A 317 14.22 -6.80 17.83
CA MET A 317 15.36 -7.67 18.04
C MET A 317 14.98 -9.08 17.62
#